data_cd82aa11805d1e19e095288c5cb11214
#
_entry.id   cd82aa11805d1e19e095288c5cb11214
#
_cell.length_a   1.000
_cell.length_b   1.000
_cell.length_c   1.000
_cell.angle_alpha   90.00
_cell.angle_beta   90.00
_cell.angle_gamma   90.00
#
_symmetry.space_group_name_H-M   'P 1'
#
loop_
_entity.id
_entity.type
_entity.pdbx_description
1 polymer ?
#
loop_
_entity_poly.entity_id
_entity_poly.type
_entity_poly.pdbx_seq_one_letter_code
_entity_poly.pdbx_strand_id
1 'polypeptide(L)'
;MVLFICRRVLSTNVFLKKPIFPKKAKSEGEASSFVDYKRVTCKAGKGGNGMVSFFKGYRVPFGGPDGGDGGNGGHVIFKSDKKTKDLSQLTSVIKAGNGEYGMSKSCHGKSASHRIINVPLNTIISRPKIDEINIKEEIIELVNDGEIFIAARGGAGGHGNQFYVSNEIRKPTKAEIGGLGEELVYDVEMGVMAFGGFVGFPNVGKSTLLRAISRAKPKVASYPFTTLKPHVGVVEYDDFLQISIADIPGLIKGAHLDYGLGSSFLQHIKRCQCLIYVIDVSLGDYEEQYEILKNELELYKKGISDKPTMIVLSKMDLGKNINTSKIQQLFNNIKVFPVSSKNREGLVELLTHVREIHDFYNNSIN
;
A
#
# COMPACT_ATOMS: atom_id res chain seq x y z
N MET A 1 18.84 -23.80 8.59
CA MET A 1 19.95 -22.95 9.08
C MET A 1 19.47 -21.59 9.64
N VAL A 2 18.19 -21.45 9.96
CA VAL A 2 17.58 -20.22 10.52
C VAL A 2 17.24 -20.34 12.03
N LEU A 3 17.39 -21.51 12.61
CA LEU A 3 16.93 -21.86 13.98
C LEU A 3 17.93 -21.52 15.12
N PHE A 4 19.11 -20.92 14.84
CA PHE A 4 20.15 -20.72 15.87
C PHE A 4 20.41 -19.27 16.27
N ILE A 5 19.71 -18.27 15.70
CA ILE A 5 20.02 -16.84 15.94
C ILE A 5 19.21 -16.22 17.09
N CYS A 6 18.20 -16.90 17.63
CA CYS A 6 17.30 -16.32 18.62
C CYS A 6 17.84 -16.27 20.08
N ARG A 7 19.10 -16.67 20.33
CA ARG A 7 19.66 -16.81 21.71
C ARG A 7 20.73 -15.80 22.08
N ARG A 8 21.08 -14.80 21.27
CA ARG A 8 22.25 -13.93 21.55
C ARG A 8 22.04 -12.42 21.51
N VAL A 9 20.82 -11.92 21.53
CA VAL A 9 20.55 -10.46 21.59
C VAL A 9 19.64 -10.11 22.78
N LEU A 10 20.12 -10.38 23.98
CA LEU A 10 19.49 -9.91 25.22
C LEU A 10 20.56 -9.28 26.12
N SER A 11 21.14 -8.15 25.72
CA SER A 11 21.75 -7.19 26.65
C SER A 11 22.09 -5.87 25.97
N THR A 12 21.10 -5.18 25.44
CA THR A 12 21.16 -3.73 25.30
C THR A 12 19.85 -3.19 25.84
N ASN A 13 19.93 -2.20 26.74
CA ASN A 13 18.78 -1.47 27.30
C ASN A 13 17.99 -0.82 26.15
N VAL A 14 17.19 -1.62 25.44
CA VAL A 14 16.18 -1.12 24.54
C VAL A 14 15.08 -0.57 25.44
N PHE A 15 14.92 0.73 25.49
CA PHE A 15 13.72 1.37 26.03
C PHE A 15 12.53 0.71 25.32
N LEU A 16 11.81 -0.15 26.03
CA LEU A 16 10.63 -0.84 25.56
C LEU A 16 9.60 0.23 25.20
N LYS A 17 9.46 0.50 23.92
CA LYS A 17 8.51 1.46 23.37
C LYS A 17 7.09 0.95 23.64
N LYS A 18 6.35 1.68 24.45
CA LYS A 18 5.03 1.24 24.94
C LYS A 18 3.94 1.50 23.90
N PRO A 19 3.00 0.56 23.71
CA PRO A 19 1.83 0.80 22.86
C PRO A 19 0.89 1.83 23.50
N ILE A 20 0.30 2.68 22.66
CA ILE A 20 -0.69 3.68 23.06
C ILE A 20 -2.09 3.11 22.84
N PHE A 21 -2.84 2.84 23.92
CA PHE A 21 -4.20 2.34 23.82
C PHE A 21 -5.24 3.43 23.52
N PRO A 22 -6.34 3.08 22.85
CA PRO A 22 -7.41 4.02 22.58
C PRO A 22 -8.04 4.54 23.88
N LYS A 23 -8.14 5.86 24.02
CA LYS A 23 -9.04 6.48 24.99
C LYS A 23 -10.47 6.16 24.55
N LYS A 24 -11.42 5.93 25.50
CA LYS A 24 -12.83 5.65 25.20
C LYS A 24 -13.33 6.54 24.08
N ALA A 25 -13.84 5.95 23.02
CA ALA A 25 -14.24 6.65 21.80
C ALA A 25 -15.29 7.73 22.09
N LYS A 26 -14.99 8.99 21.77
CA LYS A 26 -16.00 10.00 21.58
C LYS A 26 -16.67 9.75 20.22
N SER A 27 -18.00 9.67 20.29
CA SER A 27 -19.02 9.73 19.20
C SER A 27 -18.61 9.50 17.73
N GLU A 28 -19.53 8.85 17.07
CA GLU A 28 -19.61 8.46 15.66
C GLU A 28 -19.18 9.54 14.65
N GLY A 29 -17.93 9.45 14.20
CA GLY A 29 -17.51 10.01 12.93
C GLY A 29 -17.32 8.85 11.94
N GLU A 30 -17.74 9.03 10.70
CA GLU A 30 -17.55 8.05 9.63
C GLU A 30 -16.10 7.63 9.54
N ALA A 31 -15.84 6.34 9.71
CA ALA A 31 -14.52 5.76 9.56
C ALA A 31 -14.11 5.92 8.08
N SER A 32 -13.09 6.74 7.81
CA SER A 32 -12.52 6.81 6.46
C SER A 32 -12.15 5.39 5.99
N SER A 33 -12.60 5.00 4.80
CA SER A 33 -12.28 3.69 4.25
C SER A 33 -10.78 3.58 4.00
N PHE A 34 -10.19 2.45 4.40
CA PHE A 34 -8.82 2.11 4.03
C PHE A 34 -8.84 1.62 2.57
N VAL A 35 -8.00 2.20 1.73
CA VAL A 35 -7.91 1.88 0.30
C VAL A 35 -6.53 1.31 0.03
N ASP A 36 -6.48 0.04 -0.34
CA ASP A 36 -5.26 -0.69 -0.68
C ASP A 36 -5.21 -1.19 -2.12
N TYR A 37 -6.30 -1.00 -2.86
CA TYR A 37 -6.40 -1.24 -4.28
C TYR A 37 -7.18 -0.11 -4.94
N LYS A 38 -6.66 0.39 -6.08
CA LYS A 38 -7.38 1.33 -6.91
C LYS A 38 -7.00 1.22 -8.37
N ARG A 39 -8.01 1.19 -9.24
CA ARG A 39 -7.80 1.36 -10.69
C ARG A 39 -7.76 2.83 -11.00
N VAL A 40 -6.70 3.27 -11.69
CA VAL A 40 -6.42 4.67 -11.95
C VAL A 40 -6.11 4.87 -13.42
N THR A 41 -6.76 5.88 -14.03
CA THR A 41 -6.45 6.34 -15.38
C THR A 41 -5.50 7.52 -15.27
N CYS A 42 -4.27 7.37 -15.76
CA CYS A 42 -3.24 8.40 -15.79
C CYS A 42 -3.25 9.09 -17.15
N LYS A 43 -3.53 10.40 -17.17
CA LYS A 43 -3.53 11.23 -18.37
C LYS A 43 -2.44 12.29 -18.25
N ALA A 44 -1.40 12.14 -19.04
CA ALA A 44 -0.34 13.14 -19.12
C ALA A 44 -0.79 14.38 -19.92
N GLY A 45 -0.11 15.48 -19.72
CA GLY A 45 -0.38 16.72 -20.43
C GLY A 45 0.06 16.68 -21.89
N LYS A 46 -0.65 17.39 -22.74
CA LYS A 46 -0.23 17.66 -24.12
C LYS A 46 0.89 18.68 -24.14
N GLY A 47 1.80 18.60 -25.10
CA GLY A 47 2.71 19.68 -25.41
C GLY A 47 1.96 20.89 -26.01
N GLY A 48 2.46 22.07 -25.75
CA GLY A 48 1.98 23.30 -26.38
C GLY A 48 2.40 23.33 -27.87
N ASN A 49 1.59 23.94 -28.70
CA ASN A 49 1.94 24.14 -30.13
C ASN A 49 3.00 25.23 -30.26
N GLY A 50 3.90 25.08 -31.23
CA GLY A 50 4.76 26.15 -31.66
C GLY A 50 3.97 27.25 -32.40
N MET A 51 4.53 28.44 -32.47
CA MET A 51 3.92 29.62 -33.07
C MET A 51 4.55 29.95 -34.42
N VAL A 52 3.72 30.36 -35.37
CA VAL A 52 4.20 31.04 -36.59
C VAL A 52 4.00 32.54 -36.37
N SER A 53 5.10 33.29 -36.29
CA SER A 53 5.08 34.71 -36.12
C SER A 53 6.27 35.35 -36.81
N PHE A 54 6.11 36.60 -37.23
CA PHE A 54 7.16 37.41 -37.85
C PHE A 54 7.28 38.74 -37.13
N PHE A 55 8.49 39.14 -36.82
CA PHE A 55 8.77 40.40 -36.14
C PHE A 55 8.21 41.58 -36.92
N LYS A 56 7.48 42.46 -36.23
CA LYS A 56 7.01 43.74 -36.76
C LYS A 56 7.46 44.83 -35.81
N GLY A 57 8.28 45.74 -36.34
CA GLY A 57 8.80 46.88 -35.59
C GLY A 57 8.60 48.19 -36.31
N TYR A 58 8.90 49.30 -35.66
CA TYR A 58 8.86 50.64 -36.25
C TYR A 58 9.87 50.68 -37.45
N ARG A 59 9.40 51.02 -38.66
CA ARG A 59 10.16 51.00 -39.91
C ARG A 59 10.72 49.65 -40.34
N VAL A 60 10.28 48.55 -39.75
CA VAL A 60 10.64 47.19 -40.14
C VAL A 60 9.37 46.37 -40.43
N PRO A 61 8.72 46.58 -41.59
CA PRO A 61 7.45 45.92 -41.93
C PRO A 61 7.62 44.41 -42.23
N PHE A 62 8.82 43.97 -42.63
CA PHE A 62 9.13 42.59 -43.01
C PHE A 62 10.26 42.02 -42.15
N GLY A 63 10.04 41.88 -40.87
CA GLY A 63 11.01 41.27 -39.97
C GLY A 63 11.16 39.75 -40.17
N GLY A 64 12.17 39.19 -39.56
CA GLY A 64 12.41 37.74 -39.53
C GLY A 64 11.37 36.95 -38.74
N PRO A 65 11.37 35.61 -38.86
CA PRO A 65 10.52 34.73 -38.04
C PRO A 65 10.92 34.82 -36.56
N ASP A 66 9.92 35.02 -35.70
CA ASP A 66 10.07 35.22 -34.29
C ASP A 66 9.06 34.39 -33.43
N GLY A 67 8.49 33.35 -34.05
CA GLY A 67 7.58 32.44 -33.33
C GLY A 67 8.34 31.51 -32.41
N GLY A 68 7.99 31.51 -31.13
CA GLY A 68 8.57 30.66 -30.10
C GLY A 68 8.02 29.23 -30.09
N ASP A 69 8.74 28.35 -29.45
CA ASP A 69 8.34 26.94 -29.26
C ASP A 69 7.25 26.80 -28.19
N GLY A 70 6.43 25.77 -28.27
CA GLY A 70 5.53 25.36 -27.23
C GLY A 70 6.25 24.71 -26.04
N GLY A 71 5.66 24.77 -24.85
CA GLY A 71 6.17 24.11 -23.66
C GLY A 71 5.82 22.61 -23.63
N ASN A 72 6.59 21.83 -22.91
CA ASN A 72 6.31 20.40 -22.73
C ASN A 72 5.12 20.16 -21.79
N GLY A 73 4.34 19.11 -22.04
CA GLY A 73 3.31 18.62 -21.17
C GLY A 73 3.87 17.98 -19.90
N GLY A 74 3.11 18.04 -18.80
CA GLY A 74 3.49 17.43 -17.52
C GLY A 74 3.36 15.91 -17.55
N HIS A 75 4.25 15.22 -16.84
CA HIS A 75 4.18 13.79 -16.59
C HIS A 75 3.28 13.49 -15.40
N VAL A 76 2.70 12.26 -15.35
CA VAL A 76 2.10 11.68 -14.16
C VAL A 76 3.12 10.72 -13.55
N ILE A 77 3.43 10.92 -12.27
CA ILE A 77 4.52 10.23 -11.58
C ILE A 77 3.98 9.69 -10.25
N PHE A 78 4.18 8.39 -9.99
CA PHE A 78 4.02 7.81 -8.67
C PHE A 78 5.38 7.82 -7.95
N LYS A 79 5.36 8.24 -6.69
CA LYS A 79 6.54 8.28 -5.84
C LYS A 79 6.23 7.57 -4.53
N SER A 80 7.06 6.59 -4.15
CA SER A 80 6.94 5.91 -2.86
C SER A 80 7.29 6.86 -1.71
N ASP A 81 6.51 6.81 -0.63
CA ASP A 81 6.71 7.63 0.57
C ASP A 81 6.31 6.85 1.83
N LYS A 82 7.26 6.69 2.76
CA LYS A 82 7.06 6.05 4.07
C LYS A 82 5.92 6.68 4.89
N LYS A 83 5.61 7.96 4.66
CA LYS A 83 4.57 8.68 5.40
C LYS A 83 3.16 8.36 4.90
N THR A 84 3.05 7.92 3.67
CA THR A 84 1.77 7.54 3.06
C THR A 84 1.39 6.13 3.51
N LYS A 85 0.18 5.94 4.05
CA LYS A 85 -0.27 4.69 4.69
C LYS A 85 -1.26 3.89 3.86
N ASP A 86 -1.97 4.55 2.96
CA ASP A 86 -3.00 3.94 2.11
C ASP A 86 -3.09 4.66 0.76
N LEU A 87 -3.88 4.11 -0.15
CA LEU A 87 -4.12 4.65 -1.48
C LEU A 87 -5.32 5.59 -1.55
N SER A 88 -5.80 6.10 -0.42
CA SER A 88 -6.99 6.99 -0.36
C SER A 88 -6.78 8.29 -1.13
N GLN A 89 -5.52 8.77 -1.20
CA GLN A 89 -5.15 9.99 -1.94
C GLN A 89 -5.24 9.84 -3.46
N LEU A 90 -5.25 8.61 -3.99
CA LEU A 90 -5.41 8.37 -5.41
C LEU A 90 -6.82 8.71 -5.84
N THR A 91 -6.95 9.48 -6.93
CA THR A 91 -8.22 9.69 -7.64
C THR A 91 -8.34 8.67 -8.77
N SER A 92 -9.56 8.35 -9.19
CA SER A 92 -9.76 7.39 -10.30
C SER A 92 -9.21 7.91 -11.63
N VAL A 93 -9.11 9.23 -11.80
CA VAL A 93 -8.49 9.87 -12.95
C VAL A 93 -7.49 10.90 -12.46
N ILE A 94 -6.24 10.75 -12.88
CA ILE A 94 -5.13 11.64 -12.56
C ILE A 94 -4.71 12.36 -13.82
N LYS A 95 -4.74 13.69 -13.80
CA LYS A 95 -4.38 14.53 -14.95
C LYS A 95 -3.18 15.40 -14.60
N ALA A 96 -2.20 15.48 -15.53
CA ALA A 96 -1.14 16.45 -15.49
C ALA A 96 -1.49 17.67 -16.35
N GLY A 97 -0.77 18.78 -16.15
CA GLY A 97 -0.97 20.03 -16.89
C GLY A 97 -0.48 19.94 -18.33
N ASN A 98 -1.10 20.70 -19.22
CA ASN A 98 -0.65 20.88 -20.61
C ASN A 98 0.44 21.95 -20.67
N GLY A 99 1.37 21.82 -21.62
CA GLY A 99 2.33 22.86 -21.95
C GLY A 99 1.64 24.07 -22.57
N GLU A 100 2.18 25.25 -22.32
CA GLU A 100 1.69 26.49 -22.91
C GLU A 100 2.10 26.61 -24.37
N TYR A 101 1.30 27.33 -25.15
CA TYR A 101 1.63 27.63 -26.57
C TYR A 101 2.82 28.56 -26.64
N GLY A 102 3.63 28.40 -27.71
CA GLY A 102 4.61 29.41 -28.09
C GLY A 102 3.95 30.73 -28.46
N MET A 103 4.65 31.83 -28.25
CA MET A 103 4.17 33.18 -28.53
C MET A 103 5.12 33.88 -29.50
N SER A 104 4.71 35.07 -29.99
CA SER A 104 5.55 35.95 -30.78
C SER A 104 6.72 36.53 -29.99
N LYS A 105 7.66 37.19 -30.64
CA LYS A 105 8.87 37.82 -30.09
C LYS A 105 9.79 36.81 -29.39
N SER A 106 9.92 35.61 -30.00
CA SER A 106 10.77 34.52 -29.51
C SER A 106 10.43 34.06 -28.09
N CYS A 107 9.17 34.24 -27.65
CA CYS A 107 8.72 33.80 -26.35
C CYS A 107 8.28 32.34 -26.42
N HIS A 108 9.02 31.46 -25.74
CA HIS A 108 8.68 30.04 -25.64
C HIS A 108 7.55 29.82 -24.59
N GLY A 109 6.68 28.88 -24.87
CA GLY A 109 5.65 28.44 -23.94
C GLY A 109 6.24 27.78 -22.67
N LYS A 110 5.64 27.99 -21.52
CA LYS A 110 6.09 27.37 -20.28
C LYS A 110 5.76 25.89 -20.26
N SER A 111 6.73 25.05 -19.88
CA SER A 111 6.50 23.62 -19.64
C SER A 111 5.62 23.42 -18.40
N ALA A 112 4.69 22.48 -18.48
CA ALA A 112 3.79 22.16 -17.38
C ALA A 112 4.52 21.45 -16.24
N SER A 113 4.07 21.68 -15.02
CA SER A 113 4.55 20.94 -13.85
C SER A 113 4.11 19.48 -13.91
N HIS A 114 4.97 18.57 -13.45
CA HIS A 114 4.62 17.16 -13.30
C HIS A 114 3.61 16.95 -12.18
N ARG A 115 2.72 15.99 -12.35
CA ARG A 115 1.78 15.56 -11.29
C ARG A 115 2.41 14.40 -10.52
N ILE A 116 3.02 14.69 -9.38
CA ILE A 116 3.61 13.70 -8.47
C ILE A 116 2.55 13.29 -7.45
N ILE A 117 2.39 11.98 -7.25
CA ILE A 117 1.46 11.39 -6.29
C ILE A 117 2.22 10.42 -5.42
N ASN A 118 2.14 10.65 -4.11
CA ASN A 118 2.77 9.78 -3.15
C ASN A 118 1.94 8.51 -2.97
N VAL A 119 2.62 7.36 -2.98
CA VAL A 119 2.05 6.04 -2.73
C VAL A 119 2.82 5.35 -1.60
N PRO A 120 2.20 4.41 -0.86
CA PRO A 120 2.89 3.66 0.19
C PRO A 120 4.07 2.85 -0.35
N LEU A 121 4.98 2.46 0.53
CA LEU A 121 6.01 1.46 0.20
C LEU A 121 5.36 0.12 -0.17
N ASN A 122 6.09 -0.70 -0.94
CA ASN A 122 5.61 -1.99 -1.45
C ASN A 122 4.31 -1.85 -2.27
N THR A 123 4.17 -0.75 -3.02
CA THR A 123 3.06 -0.57 -3.96
C THR A 123 3.37 -1.26 -5.27
N ILE A 124 2.51 -2.19 -5.66
CA ILE A 124 2.57 -2.93 -6.92
C ILE A 124 1.74 -2.19 -7.96
N ILE A 125 2.35 -1.89 -9.11
CA ILE A 125 1.69 -1.26 -10.24
C ILE A 125 1.62 -2.27 -11.37
N SER A 126 0.41 -2.56 -11.82
CA SER A 126 0.14 -3.52 -12.89
C SER A 126 -0.74 -2.91 -13.97
N ARG A 127 -0.65 -3.44 -15.21
CA ARG A 127 -1.60 -3.11 -16.28
C ARG A 127 -2.74 -4.11 -16.29
N PRO A 128 -4.00 -3.66 -16.40
CA PRO A 128 -5.10 -4.56 -16.68
C PRO A 128 -4.92 -5.12 -18.09
N LYS A 129 -4.78 -6.46 -18.26
CA LYS A 129 -4.85 -7.11 -19.57
C LYS A 129 -6.30 -7.15 -20.04
N ILE A 130 -6.49 -6.88 -21.33
CA ILE A 130 -7.81 -6.88 -22.00
C ILE A 130 -8.22 -8.31 -22.38
N ASP A 131 -7.33 -9.30 -22.27
CA ASP A 131 -7.57 -10.68 -22.69
C ASP A 131 -8.22 -11.55 -21.61
N GLU A 132 -8.97 -12.57 -22.02
CA GLU A 132 -9.87 -13.44 -21.24
C GLU A 132 -9.21 -14.24 -20.10
N ILE A 133 -7.89 -14.23 -19.97
CA ILE A 133 -7.16 -14.85 -18.87
C ILE A 133 -6.71 -13.73 -17.92
N ASN A 134 -7.26 -13.73 -16.72
CA ASN A 134 -7.06 -12.77 -15.61
C ASN A 134 -5.59 -12.62 -15.12
N ILE A 135 -4.61 -12.68 -16.01
CA ILE A 135 -3.20 -12.49 -15.66
C ILE A 135 -2.88 -10.98 -15.74
N LYS A 136 -2.78 -10.34 -14.59
CA LYS A 136 -2.26 -8.98 -14.47
C LYS A 136 -0.77 -9.00 -14.83
N GLU A 137 -0.35 -8.08 -15.67
CA GLU A 137 1.07 -7.85 -15.92
C GLU A 137 1.62 -6.90 -14.85
N GLU A 138 2.32 -7.45 -13.86
CA GLU A 138 3.06 -6.63 -12.90
C GLU A 138 4.18 -5.90 -13.64
N ILE A 139 4.18 -4.56 -13.56
CA ILE A 139 5.19 -3.73 -14.22
C ILE A 139 6.33 -3.45 -13.26
N ILE A 140 6.00 -3.03 -12.03
CA ILE A 140 6.96 -2.62 -11.02
C ILE A 140 6.35 -2.73 -9.61
N GLU A 141 7.20 -3.02 -8.64
CA GLU A 141 6.95 -2.88 -7.22
C GLU A 141 7.84 -1.76 -6.67
N LEU A 142 7.25 -0.76 -6.03
CA LEU A 142 7.96 0.37 -5.42
C LEU A 142 8.31 0.02 -3.97
N VAL A 143 9.51 -0.51 -3.74
CA VAL A 143 9.94 -1.02 -2.43
C VAL A 143 10.63 0.05 -1.60
N ASN A 144 11.50 0.86 -2.23
CA ASN A 144 12.34 1.82 -1.53
C ASN A 144 11.67 3.19 -1.39
N ASP A 145 11.98 3.91 -0.30
CA ASP A 145 11.49 5.26 -0.09
C ASP A 145 12.05 6.23 -1.13
N GLY A 146 11.17 7.03 -1.73
CA GLY A 146 11.55 7.98 -2.77
C GLY A 146 11.69 7.40 -4.17
N GLU A 147 11.44 6.11 -4.38
CA GLU A 147 11.45 5.48 -5.69
C GLU A 147 10.34 6.05 -6.58
N ILE A 148 10.64 6.22 -7.88
CA ILE A 148 9.78 6.95 -8.81
C ILE A 148 9.40 6.05 -9.99
N PHE A 149 8.11 6.04 -10.33
CA PHE A 149 7.58 5.44 -11.54
C PHE A 149 6.83 6.46 -12.38
N ILE A 150 7.22 6.62 -13.66
CA ILE A 150 6.54 7.50 -14.60
C ILE A 150 5.36 6.73 -15.20
N ALA A 151 4.16 7.04 -14.71
CA ALA A 151 2.93 6.36 -15.12
C ALA A 151 2.42 6.81 -16.51
N ALA A 152 2.63 8.08 -16.88
CA ALA A 152 2.28 8.59 -18.19
C ALA A 152 3.22 9.75 -18.57
N ARG A 153 3.74 9.73 -19.78
CA ARG A 153 4.67 10.75 -20.28
C ARG A 153 3.91 11.89 -20.96
N GLY A 154 4.26 13.12 -20.60
CA GLY A 154 3.76 14.32 -21.26
C GLY A 154 4.28 14.44 -22.69
N GLY A 155 3.47 15.03 -23.56
CA GLY A 155 3.85 15.33 -24.94
C GLY A 155 4.93 16.40 -25.03
N ALA A 156 5.80 16.30 -26.02
CA ALA A 156 6.80 17.32 -26.30
C ALA A 156 6.14 18.59 -26.87
N GLY A 157 6.66 19.76 -26.53
CA GLY A 157 6.28 21.02 -27.14
C GLY A 157 6.67 21.04 -28.61
N GLY A 158 5.82 21.62 -29.45
CA GLY A 158 6.09 21.78 -30.87
C GLY A 158 7.04 22.96 -31.15
N HIS A 159 7.89 22.87 -32.15
CA HIS A 159 8.80 23.94 -32.53
C HIS A 159 8.08 25.08 -33.24
N GLY A 160 8.43 26.32 -32.91
CA GLY A 160 8.01 27.51 -33.60
C GLY A 160 8.73 27.72 -34.92
N ASN A 161 8.24 28.69 -35.74
CA ASN A 161 8.86 28.93 -37.06
C ASN A 161 10.30 29.44 -36.98
N GLN A 162 10.73 30.01 -35.89
CA GLN A 162 12.11 30.45 -35.68
C GLN A 162 13.09 29.27 -35.75
N PHE A 163 12.69 28.08 -35.23
CA PHE A 163 13.52 26.86 -35.26
C PHE A 163 13.90 26.41 -36.69
N TYR A 164 13.01 26.64 -37.65
CA TYR A 164 13.18 26.18 -39.05
C TYR A 164 13.95 27.15 -39.94
N VAL A 165 14.53 28.22 -39.40
CA VAL A 165 15.35 29.15 -40.14
C VAL A 165 16.63 28.45 -40.61
N SER A 166 16.89 28.51 -41.90
CA SER A 166 18.11 27.98 -42.49
C SER A 166 18.63 28.95 -43.57
N ASN A 167 19.83 28.69 -44.12
CA ASN A 167 20.38 29.48 -45.19
C ASN A 167 19.50 29.47 -46.44
N GLU A 168 18.77 28.37 -46.66
CA GLU A 168 17.86 28.22 -47.80
C GLU A 168 16.46 28.79 -47.52
N ILE A 169 15.97 28.59 -46.30
CA ILE A 169 14.62 29.01 -45.88
C ILE A 169 14.74 30.10 -44.82
N ARG A 170 14.79 31.35 -45.28
CA ARG A 170 14.91 32.51 -44.37
C ARG A 170 13.58 32.95 -43.74
N LYS A 171 12.44 32.52 -44.28
CA LYS A 171 11.09 32.87 -43.77
C LYS A 171 10.19 31.63 -43.68
N PRO A 172 10.47 30.68 -42.80
CA PRO A 172 9.61 29.52 -42.63
C PRO A 172 8.22 29.93 -42.09
N THR A 173 7.18 29.37 -42.71
CA THR A 173 5.76 29.61 -42.36
C THR A 173 5.12 28.41 -41.68
N LYS A 174 5.95 27.47 -41.18
CA LYS A 174 5.50 26.26 -40.51
C LYS A 174 5.90 26.29 -39.04
N ALA A 175 5.06 25.70 -38.21
CA ALA A 175 5.34 25.36 -36.80
C ALA A 175 4.81 23.98 -36.56
N GLU A 176 5.32 23.34 -35.52
CA GLU A 176 4.88 22.01 -35.09
C GLU A 176 3.72 22.09 -34.10
N ILE A 177 2.84 21.11 -34.23
CA ILE A 177 1.79 20.86 -33.21
C ILE A 177 2.45 20.10 -32.07
N GLY A 178 2.16 20.51 -30.82
CA GLY A 178 2.65 19.82 -29.64
C GLY A 178 2.18 18.37 -29.58
N GLY A 179 3.07 17.49 -29.15
CA GLY A 179 2.81 16.06 -29.00
C GLY A 179 1.66 15.77 -28.04
N LEU A 180 0.94 14.70 -28.30
CA LEU A 180 -0.08 14.21 -27.38
C LEU A 180 0.59 13.60 -26.14
N GLY A 181 0.01 13.82 -24.96
CA GLY A 181 0.38 13.10 -23.75
C GLY A 181 -0.16 11.67 -23.76
N GLU A 182 0.52 10.77 -23.07
CA GLU A 182 0.09 9.39 -22.91
C GLU A 182 -1.15 9.31 -22.01
N GLU A 183 -2.04 8.35 -22.32
CA GLU A 183 -3.17 7.99 -21.49
C GLU A 183 -3.14 6.47 -21.23
N LEU A 184 -2.91 6.08 -19.96
CA LEU A 184 -2.72 4.68 -19.58
C LEU A 184 -3.53 4.38 -18.33
N VAL A 185 -4.00 3.13 -18.23
CA VAL A 185 -4.75 2.63 -17.07
C VAL A 185 -3.86 1.68 -16.27
N TYR A 186 -3.84 1.86 -14.96
CA TYR A 186 -3.09 1.03 -14.03
C TYR A 186 -3.98 0.53 -12.90
N ASP A 187 -3.72 -0.69 -12.49
CA ASP A 187 -4.16 -1.24 -11.22
C ASP A 187 -3.04 -1.02 -10.21
N VAL A 188 -3.30 -0.19 -9.23
CA VAL A 188 -2.37 0.14 -8.15
C VAL A 188 -2.82 -0.56 -6.90
N GLU A 189 -1.98 -1.43 -6.33
CA GLU A 189 -2.30 -2.18 -5.12
C GLU A 189 -1.12 -2.21 -4.16
N MET A 190 -1.41 -2.25 -2.87
CA MET A 190 -0.39 -2.40 -1.84
C MET A 190 0.05 -3.87 -1.78
N GLY A 191 1.35 -4.14 -1.92
CA GLY A 191 1.94 -5.49 -1.80
C GLY A 191 1.81 -6.04 -0.38
N VAL A 192 1.96 -5.16 0.63
CA VAL A 192 1.77 -5.49 2.06
C VAL A 192 0.51 -4.83 2.56
N MET A 193 -0.50 -5.62 2.92
CA MET A 193 -1.77 -5.13 3.45
C MET A 193 -1.66 -4.73 4.92
N ALA A 194 -1.00 -5.57 5.71
CA ALA A 194 -0.78 -5.36 7.13
C ALA A 194 0.48 -6.09 7.58
N PHE A 195 1.13 -5.59 8.63
CA PHE A 195 2.26 -6.27 9.25
C PHE A 195 1.82 -7.60 9.85
N GLY A 196 0.76 -7.59 10.69
CA GLY A 196 0.20 -8.79 11.32
C GLY A 196 -1.18 -9.15 10.77
N GLY A 197 -1.45 -10.44 10.59
CA GLY A 197 -2.77 -10.95 10.23
C GLY A 197 -3.32 -11.85 11.33
N PHE A 198 -4.54 -11.58 11.83
CA PHE A 198 -5.24 -12.48 12.73
C PHE A 198 -5.79 -13.68 11.98
N VAL A 199 -5.44 -14.86 12.46
CA VAL A 199 -5.86 -16.16 11.94
C VAL A 199 -6.60 -16.89 13.05
N GLY A 200 -7.78 -17.41 12.80
CA GLY A 200 -8.56 -18.13 13.82
C GLY A 200 -9.98 -18.42 13.38
N PHE A 201 -10.63 -19.32 14.06
CA PHE A 201 -12.02 -19.72 13.78
C PHE A 201 -13.01 -18.53 13.91
N PRO A 202 -14.20 -18.64 13.34
CA PRO A 202 -15.27 -17.68 13.58
C PRO A 202 -15.55 -17.53 15.08
N ASN A 203 -15.90 -16.32 15.52
CA ASN A 203 -16.29 -15.98 16.89
C ASN A 203 -15.24 -16.21 18.01
N VAL A 204 -13.98 -16.48 17.67
CA VAL A 204 -12.89 -16.57 18.67
C VAL A 204 -12.46 -15.21 19.25
N GLY A 205 -13.02 -14.10 18.76
CA GLY A 205 -12.77 -12.78 19.30
C GLY A 205 -11.76 -11.93 18.51
N LYS A 206 -11.38 -12.29 17.27
CA LYS A 206 -10.43 -11.52 16.42
C LYS A 206 -10.82 -10.06 16.29
N SER A 207 -12.04 -9.78 15.85
CA SER A 207 -12.51 -8.40 15.62
C SER A 207 -12.65 -7.62 16.94
N THR A 208 -12.94 -8.30 18.06
CA THR A 208 -12.95 -7.68 19.38
C THR A 208 -11.54 -7.32 19.83
N LEU A 209 -10.58 -8.22 19.60
CA LEU A 209 -9.17 -7.98 19.87
C LEU A 209 -8.66 -6.81 19.03
N LEU A 210 -8.97 -6.79 17.72
CA LEU A 210 -8.58 -5.69 16.84
C LEU A 210 -9.09 -4.33 17.33
N ARG A 211 -10.35 -4.28 17.80
CA ARG A 211 -10.92 -3.04 18.38
C ARG A 211 -10.26 -2.65 19.71
N ALA A 212 -9.81 -3.63 20.50
CA ALA A 212 -9.14 -3.36 21.78
C ALA A 212 -7.73 -2.78 21.60
N ILE A 213 -7.00 -3.16 20.56
CA ILE A 213 -5.62 -2.74 20.29
C ILE A 213 -5.52 -1.53 19.34
N SER A 214 -6.51 -1.33 18.47
CA SER A 214 -6.48 -0.24 17.50
C SER A 214 -6.85 1.09 18.14
N ARG A 215 -6.05 2.14 17.89
CA ARG A 215 -6.33 3.50 18.37
C ARG A 215 -7.57 4.13 17.75
N ALA A 216 -7.78 3.86 16.46
CA ALA A 216 -8.96 4.30 15.72
C ALA A 216 -9.90 3.11 15.47
N LYS A 217 -11.16 3.38 15.12
CA LYS A 217 -12.06 2.30 14.64
C LYS A 217 -11.38 1.57 13.47
N PRO A 218 -11.30 0.23 13.49
CA PRO A 218 -10.76 -0.52 12.35
C PRO A 218 -11.48 -0.14 11.07
N LYS A 219 -10.72 0.13 10.02
CA LYS A 219 -11.23 0.50 8.72
C LYS A 219 -11.56 -0.75 7.93
N VAL A 220 -12.63 -0.72 7.16
CA VAL A 220 -13.02 -1.80 6.25
C VAL A 220 -12.25 -1.61 4.94
N ALA A 221 -11.42 -2.59 4.57
CA ALA A 221 -10.76 -2.60 3.28
C ALA A 221 -11.68 -3.16 2.20
N SER A 222 -11.79 -2.47 1.06
CA SER A 222 -12.68 -2.85 -0.04
C SER A 222 -11.88 -3.42 -1.19
N TYR A 223 -11.88 -4.75 -1.32
CA TYR A 223 -11.25 -5.44 -2.45
C TYR A 223 -12.32 -5.84 -3.47
N PRO A 224 -12.12 -5.53 -4.77
CA PRO A 224 -13.11 -5.82 -5.81
C PRO A 224 -13.32 -7.32 -6.06
N PHE A 225 -12.41 -8.17 -5.56
CA PHE A 225 -12.44 -9.62 -5.75
C PHE A 225 -12.83 -10.38 -4.47
N THR A 226 -13.28 -9.69 -3.40
CA THR A 226 -13.63 -10.33 -2.13
C THR A 226 -15.07 -10.06 -1.74
N THR A 227 -15.79 -11.10 -1.36
CA THR A 227 -17.13 -11.02 -0.76
C THR A 227 -17.04 -10.63 0.72
N LEU A 228 -15.93 -10.96 1.40
CA LEU A 228 -15.67 -10.62 2.79
C LEU A 228 -14.58 -9.54 2.86
N LYS A 229 -14.92 -8.41 3.45
CA LYS A 229 -14.02 -7.26 3.58
C LYS A 229 -13.19 -7.39 4.87
N PRO A 230 -11.85 -7.43 4.79
CA PRO A 230 -11.01 -7.45 5.99
C PRO A 230 -11.09 -6.12 6.73
N HIS A 231 -10.95 -6.18 8.05
CA HIS A 231 -10.84 -5.00 8.90
C HIS A 231 -9.38 -4.76 9.24
N VAL A 232 -8.86 -3.58 8.91
CA VAL A 232 -7.49 -3.19 9.24
C VAL A 232 -7.51 -2.20 10.39
N GLY A 233 -6.80 -2.55 11.47
CA GLY A 233 -6.56 -1.68 12.62
C GLY A 233 -5.11 -1.22 12.67
N VAL A 234 -4.88 -0.07 13.26
CA VAL A 234 -3.54 0.50 13.43
C VAL A 234 -3.22 0.60 14.92
N VAL A 235 -2.12 -0.02 15.32
CA VAL A 235 -1.52 0.10 16.64
C VAL A 235 -0.50 1.23 16.59
N GLU A 236 -0.57 2.16 17.53
CA GLU A 236 0.36 3.27 17.63
C GLU A 236 1.22 3.11 18.88
N TYR A 237 2.51 3.41 18.75
CA TYR A 237 3.50 3.36 19.82
C TYR A 237 3.91 4.78 20.23
N ASP A 238 4.57 4.92 21.37
CA ASP A 238 5.02 6.20 21.95
C ASP A 238 6.04 6.95 21.08
N ASP A 239 6.75 6.24 20.21
CA ASP A 239 7.66 6.82 19.21
C ASP A 239 6.96 7.19 17.88
N PHE A 240 5.63 7.28 17.87
CA PHE A 240 4.78 7.56 16.70
C PHE A 240 4.85 6.50 15.60
N LEU A 241 5.55 5.37 15.81
CA LEU A 241 5.47 4.26 14.89
C LEU A 241 4.06 3.69 14.91
N GLN A 242 3.59 3.32 13.73
CA GLN A 242 2.28 2.72 13.53
C GLN A 242 2.44 1.38 12.83
N ILE A 243 1.90 0.33 13.44
CA ILE A 243 1.89 -1.02 12.91
C ILE A 243 0.45 -1.40 12.55
N SER A 244 0.22 -1.80 11.30
CA SER A 244 -1.09 -2.25 10.83
C SER A 244 -1.29 -3.73 11.14
N ILE A 245 -2.49 -4.07 11.64
CA ILE A 245 -2.91 -5.45 11.89
C ILE A 245 -4.26 -5.66 11.22
N ALA A 246 -4.40 -6.74 10.46
CA ALA A 246 -5.62 -7.09 9.76
C ALA A 246 -6.39 -8.19 10.50
N ASP A 247 -7.69 -7.99 10.69
CA ASP A 247 -8.63 -9.06 10.99
C ASP A 247 -9.11 -9.65 9.67
N ILE A 248 -8.76 -10.89 9.44
CA ILE A 248 -9.06 -11.59 8.22
C ILE A 248 -10.23 -12.54 8.54
N PRO A 249 -11.48 -12.18 8.18
CA PRO A 249 -12.65 -13.01 8.48
C PRO A 249 -12.66 -14.27 7.60
N GLY A 250 -13.05 -15.41 8.13
CA GLY A 250 -13.54 -16.51 7.32
C GLY A 250 -12.70 -17.79 7.21
N LEU A 251 -11.76 -18.09 8.13
CA LEU A 251 -11.26 -19.47 8.23
C LEU A 251 -12.39 -20.37 8.78
N ILE A 252 -12.98 -21.16 7.88
CA ILE A 252 -13.90 -22.24 8.19
C ILE A 252 -13.19 -23.53 7.77
N LYS A 253 -13.34 -24.59 8.53
CA LYS A 253 -12.82 -25.91 8.19
C LYS A 253 -13.27 -26.30 6.78
N GLY A 254 -12.31 -26.59 5.88
CA GLY A 254 -12.59 -26.86 4.46
C GLY A 254 -12.59 -25.62 3.56
N ALA A 255 -12.09 -24.49 3.99
CA ALA A 255 -12.02 -23.24 3.21
C ALA A 255 -11.21 -23.39 1.89
N HIS A 256 -10.28 -24.34 1.83
CA HIS A 256 -9.50 -24.66 0.64
C HIS A 256 -10.33 -25.33 -0.48
N LEU A 257 -11.48 -25.93 -0.16
CA LEU A 257 -12.37 -26.61 -1.11
C LEU A 257 -13.43 -25.69 -1.71
N ASP A 258 -13.68 -24.54 -1.09
CA ASP A 258 -14.72 -23.58 -1.54
C ASP A 258 -14.18 -22.63 -2.61
N TYR A 259 -14.63 -22.85 -3.83
CA TYR A 259 -14.24 -22.10 -5.05
C TYR A 259 -14.58 -20.60 -5.07
N GLY A 260 -15.16 -20.02 -4.02
CA GLY A 260 -15.58 -18.63 -4.04
C GLY A 260 -15.17 -17.77 -2.84
N LEU A 261 -15.25 -18.29 -1.63
CA LEU A 261 -15.03 -17.54 -0.39
C LEU A 261 -13.62 -17.75 0.21
N GLY A 262 -13.05 -18.97 0.07
CA GLY A 262 -11.78 -19.33 0.67
C GLY A 262 -10.56 -18.71 0.00
N SER A 263 -10.55 -18.62 -1.33
CA SER A 263 -9.37 -18.17 -2.10
C SER A 263 -9.02 -16.69 -1.88
N SER A 264 -10.04 -15.83 -1.83
CA SER A 264 -9.84 -14.40 -1.61
C SER A 264 -9.36 -14.06 -0.19
N PHE A 265 -9.84 -14.79 0.82
CA PHE A 265 -9.37 -14.70 2.19
C PHE A 265 -7.87 -15.00 2.31
N LEU A 266 -7.42 -16.05 1.65
CA LEU A 266 -6.06 -16.55 1.73
C LEU A 266 -5.06 -15.65 0.99
N GLN A 267 -5.51 -14.88 -0.01
CA GLN A 267 -4.70 -13.82 -0.63
C GLN A 267 -4.32 -12.72 0.38
N HIS A 268 -5.20 -12.40 1.34
CA HIS A 268 -4.91 -11.41 2.38
C HIS A 268 -3.83 -11.89 3.35
N ILE A 269 -3.85 -13.18 3.74
CA ILE A 269 -2.82 -13.77 4.61
C ILE A 269 -1.45 -13.74 3.93
N LYS A 270 -1.39 -13.99 2.62
CA LYS A 270 -0.14 -13.90 1.85
C LYS A 270 0.52 -12.54 1.98
N ARG A 271 -0.28 -11.47 2.07
CA ARG A 271 0.17 -10.07 2.17
C ARG A 271 0.49 -9.60 3.59
N CYS A 272 0.32 -10.45 4.60
CA CYS A 272 0.78 -10.17 5.96
C CYS A 272 2.21 -10.68 6.15
N GLN A 273 3.03 -9.94 6.91
CA GLN A 273 4.41 -10.33 7.21
C GLN A 273 4.51 -11.28 8.40
N CYS A 274 3.57 -11.18 9.35
CA CYS A 274 3.50 -11.99 10.56
C CYS A 274 2.10 -12.57 10.73
N LEU A 275 1.99 -13.79 11.30
CA LEU A 275 0.73 -14.45 11.58
C LEU A 275 0.45 -14.49 13.08
N ILE A 276 -0.77 -14.12 13.47
CA ILE A 276 -1.23 -14.12 14.85
C ILE A 276 -2.40 -15.09 14.96
N TYR A 277 -2.12 -16.29 15.47
CA TYR A 277 -3.14 -17.31 15.68
C TYR A 277 -3.96 -16.99 16.91
N VAL A 278 -5.27 -16.81 16.75
CA VAL A 278 -6.19 -16.53 17.86
C VAL A 278 -6.97 -17.78 18.19
N ILE A 279 -6.72 -18.32 19.36
CA ILE A 279 -7.29 -19.58 19.88
C ILE A 279 -8.27 -19.25 21.00
N ASP A 280 -9.46 -19.84 20.97
CA ASP A 280 -10.48 -19.65 22.00
C ASP A 280 -10.25 -20.60 23.16
N VAL A 281 -10.01 -20.02 24.33
CA VAL A 281 -9.76 -20.77 25.55
C VAL A 281 -11.01 -21.52 26.05
N SER A 282 -12.20 -21.02 25.71
CA SER A 282 -13.46 -21.62 26.18
C SER A 282 -13.79 -22.96 25.51
N LEU A 283 -13.16 -23.24 24.35
CA LEU A 283 -13.40 -24.48 23.59
C LEU A 283 -12.50 -25.65 24.01
N GLY A 284 -11.42 -25.39 24.77
CA GLY A 284 -10.41 -26.41 25.09
C GLY A 284 -9.58 -26.79 23.86
N ASP A 285 -8.90 -27.92 23.92
CA ASP A 285 -8.11 -28.54 22.80
C ASP A 285 -7.28 -27.54 21.96
N TYR A 286 -6.43 -26.77 22.64
CA TYR A 286 -5.67 -25.66 22.06
C TYR A 286 -4.72 -26.10 20.95
N GLU A 287 -4.15 -27.29 21.10
CA GLU A 287 -3.22 -27.89 20.15
C GLU A 287 -3.95 -28.30 18.87
N GLU A 288 -5.11 -28.94 19.01
CA GLU A 288 -5.95 -29.32 17.87
C GLU A 288 -6.42 -28.09 17.08
N GLN A 289 -6.88 -27.04 17.77
CA GLN A 289 -7.27 -25.78 17.12
C GLN A 289 -6.11 -25.19 16.30
N TYR A 290 -4.90 -25.15 16.85
CA TYR A 290 -3.73 -24.64 16.16
C TYR A 290 -3.36 -25.48 14.96
N GLU A 291 -3.29 -26.82 15.11
CA GLU A 291 -2.92 -27.72 14.00
C GLU A 291 -3.93 -27.67 12.85
N ILE A 292 -5.23 -27.58 13.13
CA ILE A 292 -6.26 -27.41 12.09
C ILE A 292 -6.00 -26.11 11.31
N LEU A 293 -5.79 -24.99 12.00
CA LEU A 293 -5.57 -23.68 11.36
C LEU A 293 -4.28 -23.69 10.54
N LYS A 294 -3.22 -24.28 11.04
CA LYS A 294 -1.94 -24.41 10.35
C LYS A 294 -2.07 -25.25 9.09
N ASN A 295 -2.73 -26.42 9.20
CA ASN A 295 -2.93 -27.32 8.06
C ASN A 295 -3.78 -26.67 6.96
N GLU A 296 -4.83 -25.94 7.30
CA GLU A 296 -5.64 -25.18 6.32
C GLU A 296 -4.81 -24.15 5.55
N LEU A 297 -3.90 -23.45 6.25
CA LEU A 297 -3.00 -22.49 5.59
C LEU A 297 -1.97 -23.17 4.67
N GLU A 298 -1.40 -24.29 5.11
CA GLU A 298 -0.42 -25.05 4.31
C GLU A 298 -1.06 -25.70 3.07
N LEU A 299 -2.30 -26.18 3.18
CA LEU A 299 -3.07 -26.72 2.04
C LEU A 299 -3.32 -25.65 0.97
N TYR A 300 -3.50 -24.39 1.38
CA TYR A 300 -3.68 -23.30 0.45
C TYR A 300 -2.39 -22.92 -0.27
N LYS A 301 -1.31 -22.73 0.47
CA LYS A 301 0.01 -22.41 -0.09
C LYS A 301 1.10 -22.92 0.83
N LYS A 302 1.93 -23.80 0.33
CA LYS A 302 3.13 -24.28 1.02
C LYS A 302 4.04 -23.11 1.39
N GLY A 303 4.54 -23.11 2.63
CA GLY A 303 5.47 -22.12 3.16
C GLY A 303 4.82 -20.87 3.76
N ILE A 304 3.50 -20.80 3.90
CA ILE A 304 2.87 -19.71 4.66
C ILE A 304 3.21 -19.81 6.15
N SER A 305 3.32 -21.02 6.67
CA SER A 305 3.67 -21.28 8.08
C SER A 305 5.12 -20.90 8.44
N ASP A 306 5.98 -20.65 7.44
CA ASP A 306 7.37 -20.21 7.69
C ASP A 306 7.47 -18.75 8.14
N LYS A 307 6.37 -18.01 8.03
CA LYS A 307 6.30 -16.62 8.51
C LYS A 307 6.43 -16.57 10.03
N PRO A 308 6.98 -15.45 10.58
CA PRO A 308 6.96 -15.23 12.02
C PRO A 308 5.55 -15.41 12.59
N THR A 309 5.42 -16.27 13.60
CA THR A 309 4.12 -16.65 14.17
C THR A 309 4.07 -16.43 15.68
N MET A 310 2.91 -16.08 16.20
CA MET A 310 2.59 -16.02 17.61
C MET A 310 1.19 -16.54 17.88
N ILE A 311 0.94 -17.00 19.08
CA ILE A 311 -0.36 -17.54 19.51
C ILE A 311 -0.96 -16.61 20.56
N VAL A 312 -2.21 -16.25 20.38
CA VAL A 312 -3.03 -15.48 21.35
C VAL A 312 -4.12 -16.39 21.87
N LEU A 313 -4.11 -16.62 23.17
CA LEU A 313 -5.20 -17.27 23.88
C LEU A 313 -6.25 -16.21 24.21
N SER A 314 -7.35 -16.23 23.50
CA SER A 314 -8.43 -15.24 23.65
C SER A 314 -9.46 -15.69 24.69
N LYS A 315 -10.25 -14.74 25.18
CA LYS A 315 -11.33 -14.94 26.16
C LYS A 315 -10.87 -15.50 27.52
N MET A 316 -9.69 -15.06 27.98
CA MET A 316 -9.18 -15.47 29.30
C MET A 316 -10.12 -15.14 30.48
N ASP A 317 -11.05 -14.21 30.25
CA ASP A 317 -12.12 -13.89 31.23
C ASP A 317 -13.13 -15.04 31.46
N LEU A 318 -13.24 -15.98 30.51
CA LEU A 318 -14.11 -17.15 30.61
C LEU A 318 -13.39 -18.39 31.11
N GLY A 319 -12.05 -18.42 31.00
CA GLY A 319 -11.21 -19.54 31.42
C GLY A 319 -10.89 -19.50 32.89
N LYS A 320 -11.47 -20.42 33.69
CA LYS A 320 -11.10 -20.59 35.08
C LYS A 320 -9.87 -21.50 35.19
N ASN A 321 -8.80 -21.04 35.89
CA ASN A 321 -7.61 -21.83 36.26
C ASN A 321 -6.77 -22.39 35.08
N ILE A 322 -6.55 -21.59 34.03
CA ILE A 322 -5.70 -22.00 32.93
C ILE A 322 -4.23 -21.82 33.29
N ASN A 323 -3.51 -22.94 33.30
CA ASN A 323 -2.07 -22.92 33.53
C ASN A 323 -1.32 -22.54 32.23
N THR A 324 -1.07 -21.23 32.05
CA THR A 324 -0.39 -20.67 30.85
C THR A 324 1.00 -21.25 30.66
N SER A 325 1.71 -21.63 31.72
CA SER A 325 3.04 -22.24 31.64
C SER A 325 3.00 -23.64 30.99
N LYS A 326 1.96 -24.43 31.24
CA LYS A 326 1.77 -25.72 30.58
C LYS A 326 1.46 -25.54 29.10
N ILE A 327 0.62 -24.56 28.75
CA ILE A 327 0.28 -24.28 27.35
C ILE A 327 1.51 -23.76 26.60
N GLN A 328 2.34 -22.93 27.23
CA GLN A 328 3.59 -22.49 26.62
C GLN A 328 4.55 -23.66 26.33
N GLN A 329 4.54 -24.70 27.15
CA GLN A 329 5.34 -25.92 26.94
C GLN A 329 4.84 -26.75 25.74
N LEU A 330 3.52 -26.78 25.48
CA LEU A 330 2.95 -27.45 24.32
C LEU A 330 3.43 -26.80 22.99
N PHE A 331 3.64 -25.50 22.98
CA PHE A 331 4.08 -24.72 21.81
C PHE A 331 5.54 -24.30 21.92
N ASN A 332 6.46 -25.25 22.10
CA ASN A 332 7.88 -25.06 22.46
C ASN A 332 8.66 -23.97 21.72
N ASN A 333 8.29 -23.63 20.49
CA ASN A 333 9.00 -22.66 19.63
C ASN A 333 8.20 -21.37 19.35
N ILE A 334 6.95 -21.28 19.82
CA ILE A 334 6.05 -20.17 19.49
C ILE A 334 5.65 -19.49 20.81
N LYS A 335 5.79 -18.16 20.86
CA LYS A 335 5.33 -17.39 22.04
C LYS A 335 3.82 -17.39 22.13
N VAL A 336 3.31 -17.68 23.31
CA VAL A 336 1.88 -17.72 23.65
C VAL A 336 1.52 -16.56 24.56
N PHE A 337 0.50 -15.80 24.19
CA PHE A 337 0.02 -14.62 24.93
C PHE A 337 -1.41 -14.84 25.43
N PRO A 338 -1.62 -14.96 26.75
CA PRO A 338 -2.96 -15.00 27.33
C PRO A 338 -3.57 -13.58 27.30
N VAL A 339 -4.74 -13.44 26.66
CA VAL A 339 -5.36 -12.13 26.44
C VAL A 339 -6.84 -12.15 26.76
N SER A 340 -7.29 -11.13 27.49
CA SER A 340 -8.71 -10.77 27.59
C SER A 340 -8.95 -9.43 26.92
N SER A 341 -9.57 -9.45 25.75
CA SER A 341 -9.94 -8.22 25.03
C SER A 341 -11.00 -7.43 25.80
N LYS A 342 -11.84 -8.08 26.60
CA LYS A 342 -12.89 -7.47 27.41
C LYS A 342 -12.30 -6.70 28.59
N ASN A 343 -11.39 -7.32 29.32
CA ASN A 343 -10.72 -6.74 30.49
C ASN A 343 -9.48 -5.91 30.12
N ARG A 344 -9.01 -6.00 28.86
CA ARG A 344 -7.75 -5.40 28.36
C ARG A 344 -6.50 -5.92 29.05
N GLU A 345 -6.49 -7.20 29.45
CA GLU A 345 -5.36 -7.88 30.07
C GLU A 345 -4.51 -8.58 29.00
N GLY A 346 -3.18 -8.63 29.20
CA GLY A 346 -2.21 -9.29 28.30
C GLY A 346 -1.96 -8.58 26.98
N LEU A 347 -2.58 -7.41 26.73
CA LEU A 347 -2.43 -6.69 25.46
C LEU A 347 -1.06 -6.02 25.33
N VAL A 348 -0.47 -5.57 26.44
CA VAL A 348 0.83 -4.85 26.41
C VAL A 348 1.93 -5.80 25.96
N GLU A 349 1.99 -6.98 26.57
CA GLU A 349 2.99 -8.02 26.27
C GLU A 349 2.88 -8.47 24.79
N LEU A 350 1.65 -8.71 24.32
CA LEU A 350 1.39 -9.05 22.92
C LEU A 350 1.92 -7.97 21.98
N LEU A 351 1.55 -6.71 22.21
CA LEU A 351 1.93 -5.61 21.32
C LEU A 351 3.42 -5.29 21.40
N THR A 352 4.05 -5.45 22.56
CA THR A 352 5.51 -5.33 22.70
C THR A 352 6.21 -6.36 21.82
N HIS A 353 5.73 -7.61 21.81
CA HIS A 353 6.31 -8.66 20.98
C HIS A 353 6.05 -8.43 19.48
N VAL A 354 4.88 -7.94 19.09
CA VAL A 354 4.61 -7.51 17.71
C VAL A 354 5.63 -6.46 17.26
N ARG A 355 5.98 -5.52 18.15
CA ARG A 355 7.00 -4.51 17.88
C ARG A 355 8.40 -5.11 17.73
N GLU A 356 8.79 -6.05 18.59
CA GLU A 356 10.08 -6.75 18.50
C GLU A 356 10.24 -7.44 17.13
N ILE A 357 9.22 -8.15 16.66
CA ILE A 357 9.23 -8.82 15.36
C ILE A 357 9.32 -7.78 14.22
N HIS A 358 8.58 -6.69 14.33
CA HIS A 358 8.61 -5.62 13.32
C HIS A 358 9.99 -4.98 13.22
N ASP A 359 10.62 -4.65 14.34
CA ASP A 359 11.95 -4.04 14.37
C ASP A 359 13.02 -5.01 13.87
N PHE A 360 12.91 -6.30 14.22
CA PHE A 360 13.79 -7.35 13.69
C PHE A 360 13.67 -7.47 12.17
N TYR A 361 12.45 -7.46 11.64
CA TYR A 361 12.20 -7.57 10.20
C TYR A 361 12.76 -6.38 9.42
N ASN A 362 12.55 -5.17 9.90
CA ASN A 362 13.07 -3.96 9.24
C ASN A 362 14.61 -3.86 9.29
N ASN A 363 15.24 -4.36 10.38
CA ASN A 363 16.69 -4.40 10.49
C ASN A 363 17.33 -5.49 9.63
N SER A 364 16.57 -6.49 9.19
CA SER A 364 17.05 -7.56 8.31
C SER A 364 17.01 -7.18 6.83
N ILE A 365 16.28 -6.12 6.48
CA ILE A 365 16.12 -5.63 5.10
C ILE A 365 17.11 -4.49 4.79
N ASN A 366 17.61 -3.80 5.83
CA ASN A 366 18.68 -2.79 5.71
C ASN A 366 20.05 -3.42 5.87
#